data_43d16f8b79acfa2ebf6b08a35fa950e4
#
_entry.id   43d16f8b79acfa2ebf6b08a35fa950e4
#
_cell.length_a   1.000
_cell.length_b   1.000
_cell.length_c   1.000
_cell.angle_alpha   90.00
_cell.angle_beta   90.00
_cell.angle_gamma   90.00
#
_symmetry.space_group_name_H-M   'P 1'
#
loop_
_entity.id
_entity.type
_entity.pdbx_description
1 polymer ?
#
loop_
_entity_poly.entity_id
_entity_poly.type
_entity_poly.pdbx_seq_one_letter_code
_entity_poly.pdbx_strand_id
1 'polypeptide(L)'
;AMFMTCFSSSLSADAFSQIYTIDSDAPVIYAPSLKGIISPLIVLHFLAVVSRIKSLKKGYVHYSGNLKKVKGRINVIRNERTNMAIKRFDRVFCEYDEYTVDIPENKLIKKALLFCKQILRTVIEHHKDGSKVKQMLSKSLLMFERVSEDVQVREVTQIKAHKLFNEYSEAVRLAKLILRRYDFSISKTSTEDDNILPFTLDMSLLYEHYVYGLLHDAYGD
;
A
#
# COMPACT_ATOMS: atom_id res chain seq x y z
N ALA A 1 6.40 2.30 21.58
CA ALA A 1 5.98 1.22 22.49
C ALA A 1 4.45 1.08 22.48
N MET A 2 3.65 2.07 22.93
CA MET A 2 2.17 1.98 23.05
C MET A 2 1.47 1.44 21.78
N PHE A 3 1.74 2.00 20.59
CA PHE A 3 1.13 1.54 19.34
C PHE A 3 1.42 0.07 19.03
N MET A 4 2.61 -0.43 19.35
CA MET A 4 2.98 -1.83 19.12
C MET A 4 2.20 -2.77 20.05
N THR A 5 2.05 -2.40 21.31
CA THR A 5 1.24 -3.17 22.27
C THR A 5 -0.23 -3.21 21.86
N CYS A 6 -0.79 -2.05 21.46
CA CYS A 6 -2.14 -1.99 20.89
C CYS A 6 -2.30 -2.90 19.66
N PHE A 7 -1.29 -2.93 18.78
CA PHE A 7 -1.31 -3.75 17.57
C PHE A 7 -1.24 -5.25 17.86
N SER A 8 -0.46 -5.66 18.88
CA SER A 8 -0.29 -7.07 19.22
C SER A 8 -1.51 -7.67 19.92
N SER A 9 -2.28 -6.85 20.64
CA SER A 9 -3.47 -7.26 21.39
C SER A 9 -4.76 -7.34 20.56
N SER A 10 -4.69 -7.62 19.27
CA SER A 10 -5.84 -7.77 18.37
C SER A 10 -6.66 -6.51 18.08
N LEU A 11 -6.05 -5.32 18.14
CA LEU A 11 -6.73 -4.11 17.72
C LEU A 11 -7.22 -4.26 16.27
N SER A 12 -8.51 -4.11 16.07
CA SER A 12 -9.09 -4.18 14.73
C SER A 12 -8.63 -2.96 13.91
N ALA A 13 -8.51 -3.11 12.59
CA ALA A 13 -8.17 -1.98 11.72
C ALA A 13 -9.15 -0.80 11.89
N ASP A 14 -10.40 -1.08 12.29
CA ASP A 14 -11.43 -0.06 12.56
C ASP A 14 -11.09 0.78 13.80
N ALA A 15 -10.51 0.17 14.83
CA ALA A 15 -10.05 0.90 16.01
C ALA A 15 -8.92 1.88 15.66
N PHE A 16 -8.00 1.50 14.76
CA PHE A 16 -6.97 2.43 14.29
C PHE A 16 -7.56 3.67 13.61
N SER A 17 -8.62 3.50 12.82
CA SER A 17 -9.26 4.62 12.12
C SER A 17 -9.93 5.62 13.08
N GLN A 18 -10.27 5.20 14.29
CA GLN A 18 -10.86 6.04 15.33
C GLN A 18 -9.79 6.77 16.17
N ILE A 19 -8.62 6.16 16.35
CA ILE A 19 -7.54 6.72 17.18
C ILE A 19 -6.94 7.98 16.54
N TYR A 20 -6.89 8.06 15.22
CA TYR A 20 -6.29 9.21 14.56
C TYR A 20 -7.02 9.62 13.27
N THR A 21 -6.96 10.91 12.98
CA THR A 21 -7.44 11.47 11.71
C THR A 21 -6.32 12.26 11.05
N ILE A 22 -6.11 12.05 9.75
CA ILE A 22 -5.14 12.81 8.94
C ILE A 22 -5.91 13.67 7.96
N ASP A 23 -5.65 14.97 7.98
CA ASP A 23 -6.18 15.88 7.00
C ASP A 23 -5.27 15.87 5.76
N SER A 24 -5.74 15.22 4.70
CA SER A 24 -4.99 15.11 3.43
C SER A 24 -5.05 16.36 2.57
N ASP A 25 -5.97 17.27 2.87
CA ASP A 25 -6.23 18.48 2.09
C ASP A 25 -5.59 19.72 2.73
N ALA A 26 -5.20 19.62 4.00
CA ALA A 26 -4.53 20.68 4.70
C ALA A 26 -3.05 20.85 4.25
N PRO A 27 -2.52 22.06 4.31
CA PRO A 27 -1.12 22.30 4.01
C PRO A 27 -0.20 21.55 4.98
N VAL A 28 0.93 21.07 4.47
CA VAL A 28 1.95 20.41 5.29
C VAL A 28 2.53 21.36 6.33
N ILE A 29 2.81 20.85 7.51
CA ILE A 29 3.40 21.59 8.62
C ILE A 29 4.81 21.07 8.92
N TYR A 30 5.70 21.97 9.33
CA TYR A 30 7.05 21.60 9.75
C TYR A 30 7.00 21.09 11.21
N ALA A 31 7.22 19.80 11.41
CA ALA A 31 7.22 19.19 12.73
C ALA A 31 8.13 17.95 12.82
N PRO A 32 9.43 18.13 12.88
CA PRO A 32 10.42 17.04 12.87
C PRO A 32 10.24 16.06 14.04
N SER A 33 9.88 16.56 15.21
CA SER A 33 9.67 15.75 16.41
C SER A 33 8.51 14.73 16.31
N LEU A 34 7.51 15.01 15.47
CA LEU A 34 6.33 14.17 15.30
C LEU A 34 6.49 13.10 14.21
N LYS A 35 7.50 13.24 13.35
CA LYS A 35 7.81 12.31 12.26
C LYS A 35 7.98 10.87 12.74
N GLY A 36 8.70 10.69 13.85
CA GLY A 36 8.96 9.39 14.45
C GLY A 36 7.72 8.69 15.04
N ILE A 37 6.66 9.43 15.33
CA ILE A 37 5.44 8.90 15.93
C ILE A 37 4.43 8.47 14.87
N ILE A 38 4.19 9.31 13.87
CA ILE A 38 3.12 9.09 12.88
C ILE A 38 3.47 7.96 11.91
N SER A 39 4.74 7.88 11.49
CA SER A 39 5.15 6.88 10.50
C SER A 39 4.86 5.44 10.91
N PRO A 40 5.24 4.99 12.11
CA PRO A 40 4.90 3.65 12.57
C PRO A 40 3.40 3.42 12.70
N LEU A 41 2.63 4.43 13.15
CA LEU A 41 1.19 4.32 13.32
C LEU A 41 0.47 4.06 11.99
N ILE A 42 0.75 4.87 10.97
CA ILE A 42 0.15 4.71 9.63
C ILE A 42 0.54 3.36 9.03
N VAL A 43 1.79 2.94 9.20
CA VAL A 43 2.28 1.67 8.67
C VAL A 43 1.60 0.48 9.35
N LEU A 44 1.44 0.52 10.67
CA LEU A 44 0.75 -0.54 11.41
C LEU A 44 -0.74 -0.61 11.03
N HIS A 45 -1.42 0.54 10.91
CA HIS A 45 -2.79 0.58 10.42
C HIS A 45 -2.90 0.00 9.00
N PHE A 46 -2.01 0.42 8.10
CA PHE A 46 -1.98 -0.11 6.74
C PHE A 46 -1.81 -1.64 6.72
N LEU A 47 -0.90 -2.20 7.52
CA LEU A 47 -0.73 -3.65 7.64
C LEU A 47 -1.97 -4.34 8.21
N ALA A 48 -2.63 -3.75 9.21
CA ALA A 48 -3.87 -4.28 9.76
C ALA A 48 -4.98 -4.34 8.71
N VAL A 49 -5.15 -3.29 7.89
CA VAL A 49 -6.12 -3.25 6.80
C VAL A 49 -5.78 -4.28 5.72
N VAL A 50 -4.51 -4.33 5.27
CA VAL A 50 -4.09 -5.28 4.22
C VAL A 50 -4.23 -6.72 4.68
N SER A 51 -3.99 -7.03 5.96
CA SER A 51 -4.13 -8.40 6.50
C SER A 51 -5.57 -8.93 6.46
N ARG A 52 -6.58 -8.05 6.38
CA ARG A 52 -8.00 -8.43 6.22
C ARG A 52 -8.37 -8.80 4.79
N ILE A 53 -7.55 -8.42 3.80
CA ILE A 53 -7.79 -8.78 2.41
C ILE A 53 -7.64 -10.29 2.26
N LYS A 54 -8.75 -10.98 2.05
CA LYS A 54 -8.79 -12.46 1.90
C LYS A 54 -8.36 -12.91 0.50
N SER A 55 -8.66 -12.11 -0.52
CA SER A 55 -8.33 -12.43 -1.91
C SER A 55 -8.03 -11.15 -2.70
N LEU A 56 -7.08 -11.25 -3.65
CA LEU A 56 -6.74 -10.13 -4.50
C LEU A 56 -7.86 -9.82 -5.49
N LYS A 57 -8.19 -8.53 -5.60
CA LYS A 57 -9.07 -8.02 -6.64
C LYS A 57 -8.44 -8.30 -8.00
N LYS A 58 -9.24 -8.78 -8.95
CA LYS A 58 -8.85 -8.95 -10.34
C LYS A 58 -9.56 -7.93 -11.21
N GLY A 59 -8.94 -7.57 -12.30
CA GLY A 59 -9.51 -6.66 -13.29
C GLY A 59 -8.95 -6.89 -14.67
N TYR A 60 -9.58 -6.28 -15.66
CA TYR A 60 -9.08 -6.27 -17.03
C TYR A 60 -8.02 -5.19 -17.17
N VAL A 61 -6.85 -5.59 -17.66
CA VAL A 61 -5.74 -4.68 -17.97
C VAL A 61 -5.49 -4.77 -19.46
N HIS A 62 -5.45 -3.61 -20.12
CA HIS A 62 -5.19 -3.50 -21.55
C HIS A 62 -3.70 -3.61 -21.81
N TYR A 63 -3.34 -4.54 -22.70
CA TYR A 63 -1.98 -4.75 -23.15
C TYR A 63 -1.87 -4.49 -24.64
N SER A 64 -0.76 -3.90 -25.04
CA SER A 64 -0.38 -3.77 -26.44
C SER A 64 1.06 -4.20 -26.63
N GLY A 65 1.33 -5.04 -27.62
CA GLY A 65 2.68 -5.55 -27.82
C GLY A 65 2.87 -6.35 -29.11
N ASN A 66 4.14 -6.57 -29.44
CA ASN A 66 4.54 -7.31 -30.61
C ASN A 66 4.75 -8.79 -30.23
N LEU A 67 3.79 -9.65 -30.60
CA LEU A 67 3.69 -11.03 -30.16
C LEU A 67 4.03 -12.00 -31.31
N LYS A 68 4.54 -13.19 -30.96
CA LYS A 68 4.76 -14.30 -31.95
C LYS A 68 3.45 -14.99 -32.36
N LYS A 69 2.40 -14.88 -31.54
CA LYS A 69 1.08 -15.44 -31.83
C LYS A 69 0.04 -14.35 -31.70
N VAL A 70 -0.97 -14.38 -32.54
CA VAL A 70 -2.09 -13.42 -32.47
C VAL A 70 -2.83 -13.63 -31.15
N LYS A 71 -3.04 -12.51 -30.42
CA LYS A 71 -3.85 -12.46 -29.20
C LYS A 71 -4.72 -11.19 -29.22
N GLY A 72 -6.02 -11.36 -29.13
CA GLY A 72 -6.96 -10.24 -29.19
C GLY A 72 -7.05 -9.61 -30.58
N ARG A 73 -7.02 -8.29 -30.67
CA ARG A 73 -7.16 -7.51 -31.90
C ARG A 73 -5.80 -7.16 -32.48
N ILE A 74 -5.64 -7.34 -33.80
CA ILE A 74 -4.44 -6.88 -34.51
C ILE A 74 -4.56 -5.37 -34.75
N ASN A 75 -3.57 -4.61 -34.30
CA ASN A 75 -3.43 -3.21 -34.68
C ASN A 75 -2.68 -3.13 -36.01
N VAL A 76 -3.44 -3.07 -37.11
CA VAL A 76 -2.91 -3.12 -38.48
C VAL A 76 -1.89 -2.01 -38.71
N ILE A 77 -2.20 -0.78 -38.34
CA ILE A 77 -1.33 0.39 -38.56
C ILE A 77 0.02 0.23 -37.86
N ARG A 78 -0.02 -0.18 -36.58
CA ARG A 78 1.22 -0.41 -35.82
C ARG A 78 1.97 -1.63 -36.34
N ASN A 79 1.25 -2.69 -36.73
CA ASN A 79 1.87 -3.89 -37.25
C ASN A 79 2.60 -3.60 -38.58
N GLU A 80 2.00 -2.82 -39.46
CA GLU A 80 2.62 -2.38 -40.70
C GLU A 80 3.92 -1.61 -40.44
N ARG A 81 3.88 -0.62 -39.59
CA ARG A 81 5.05 0.21 -39.22
C ARG A 81 6.14 -0.57 -38.50
N THR A 82 5.77 -1.48 -37.59
CA THR A 82 6.74 -2.16 -36.72
C THR A 82 7.28 -3.46 -37.29
N ASN A 83 6.48 -4.16 -38.10
CA ASN A 83 6.82 -5.48 -38.61
C ASN A 83 6.96 -5.50 -40.17
N MET A 84 5.92 -5.10 -40.91
CA MET A 84 5.92 -5.20 -42.37
C MET A 84 6.96 -4.31 -43.03
N ALA A 85 7.09 -3.06 -42.57
CA ALA A 85 8.08 -2.10 -43.09
C ALA A 85 9.53 -2.61 -43.01
N ILE A 86 9.82 -3.41 -42.00
CA ILE A 86 11.16 -4.02 -41.76
C ILE A 86 11.21 -5.50 -42.18
N LYS A 87 10.18 -5.99 -42.89
CA LYS A 87 10.05 -7.39 -43.38
C LYS A 87 10.11 -8.44 -42.26
N ARG A 88 9.57 -8.11 -41.09
CA ARG A 88 9.51 -8.97 -39.91
C ARG A 88 8.15 -9.67 -39.83
N PHE A 89 8.05 -10.88 -40.39
CA PHE A 89 6.80 -11.64 -40.49
C PHE A 89 6.60 -12.67 -39.37
N ASP A 90 7.54 -12.77 -38.44
CA ASP A 90 7.50 -13.69 -37.29
C ASP A 90 6.70 -13.16 -36.11
N ARG A 91 6.21 -11.92 -36.19
CA ARG A 91 5.47 -11.25 -35.12
C ARG A 91 4.32 -10.41 -35.67
N VAL A 92 3.34 -10.21 -34.78
CA VAL A 92 2.15 -9.41 -35.04
C VAL A 92 1.89 -8.45 -33.89
N PHE A 93 1.61 -7.19 -34.18
CA PHE A 93 1.29 -6.21 -33.17
C PHE A 93 -0.19 -6.35 -32.76
N CYS A 94 -0.42 -6.78 -31.51
CA CYS A 94 -1.74 -7.07 -30.97
C CYS A 94 -2.09 -6.17 -29.80
N GLU A 95 -3.38 -5.92 -29.65
CA GLU A 95 -4.01 -5.28 -28.50
C GLU A 95 -5.02 -6.25 -27.89
N TYR A 96 -4.93 -6.46 -26.57
CA TYR A 96 -5.78 -7.43 -25.89
C TYR A 96 -5.97 -7.04 -24.43
N ASP A 97 -7.07 -7.46 -23.85
CA ASP A 97 -7.36 -7.31 -22.43
C ASP A 97 -7.10 -8.64 -21.72
N GLU A 98 -6.45 -8.56 -20.57
CA GLU A 98 -6.14 -9.72 -19.75
C GLU A 98 -6.76 -9.55 -18.36
N TYR A 99 -7.51 -10.57 -17.93
CA TYR A 99 -8.08 -10.61 -16.59
C TYR A 99 -7.03 -11.08 -15.59
N THR A 100 -6.47 -10.15 -14.84
CA THR A 100 -5.28 -10.40 -14.01
C THR A 100 -5.41 -9.78 -12.62
N VAL A 101 -4.58 -10.24 -11.69
CA VAL A 101 -4.36 -9.60 -10.38
C VAL A 101 -3.42 -8.40 -10.49
N ASP A 102 -2.72 -8.24 -11.61
CA ASP A 102 -1.70 -7.20 -11.80
C ASP A 102 -2.32 -5.85 -12.18
N ILE A 103 -3.35 -5.44 -11.43
CA ILE A 103 -4.07 -4.18 -11.57
C ILE A 103 -3.37 -3.04 -10.82
N PRO A 104 -3.57 -1.77 -11.22
CA PRO A 104 -2.90 -0.62 -10.61
C PRO A 104 -3.06 -0.53 -9.09
N GLU A 105 -4.25 -0.86 -8.56
CA GLU A 105 -4.51 -0.84 -7.12
C GLU A 105 -3.63 -1.86 -6.36
N ASN A 106 -3.51 -3.08 -6.88
CA ASN A 106 -2.68 -4.12 -6.26
C ASN A 106 -1.20 -3.76 -6.33
N LYS A 107 -0.74 -3.21 -7.45
CA LYS A 107 0.63 -2.72 -7.62
C LYS A 107 0.96 -1.63 -6.61
N LEU A 108 0.04 -0.70 -6.39
CA LEU A 108 0.20 0.37 -5.42
C LEU A 108 0.33 -0.16 -3.99
N ILE A 109 -0.56 -1.10 -3.61
CA ILE A 109 -0.52 -1.75 -2.28
C ILE A 109 0.81 -2.49 -2.10
N LYS A 110 1.25 -3.27 -3.11
CA LYS A 110 2.55 -3.97 -3.06
C LYS A 110 3.72 -3.01 -2.88
N LYS A 111 3.76 -1.94 -3.66
CA LYS A 111 4.80 -0.91 -3.57
C LYS A 111 4.85 -0.29 -2.16
N ALA A 112 3.69 0.01 -1.58
CA ALA A 112 3.60 0.50 -0.20
C ALA A 112 4.06 -0.55 0.83
N LEU A 113 3.73 -1.85 0.66
CA LEU A 113 4.21 -2.92 1.53
C LEU A 113 5.74 -3.05 1.54
N LEU A 114 6.37 -2.97 0.37
CA LEU A 114 7.84 -2.98 0.26
C LEU A 114 8.47 -1.79 0.98
N PHE A 115 7.80 -0.65 0.89
CA PHE A 115 8.22 0.55 1.60
C PHE A 115 8.08 0.40 3.12
N CYS A 116 6.96 -0.17 3.58
CA CYS A 116 6.75 -0.50 5.00
C CYS A 116 7.83 -1.43 5.54
N LYS A 117 8.34 -2.35 4.73
CA LYS A 117 9.44 -3.24 5.10
C LYS A 117 10.71 -2.48 5.50
N GLN A 118 11.03 -1.38 4.82
CA GLN A 118 12.19 -0.55 5.15
C GLN A 118 11.98 0.20 6.47
N ILE A 119 10.79 0.81 6.65
CA ILE A 119 10.49 1.58 7.86
C ILE A 119 10.43 0.70 9.11
N LEU A 120 9.77 -0.44 8.98
CA LEU A 120 9.56 -1.34 10.10
C LEU A 120 10.82 -2.09 10.52
N ARG A 121 11.87 -2.11 9.71
CA ARG A 121 13.12 -2.81 10.04
C ARG A 121 13.64 -2.41 11.42
N THR A 122 13.77 -1.12 11.67
CA THR A 122 14.23 -0.59 12.96
C THR A 122 13.25 -0.84 14.10
N VAL A 123 11.95 -0.77 13.82
CA VAL A 123 10.89 -0.98 14.82
C VAL A 123 10.79 -2.46 15.21
N ILE A 124 10.89 -3.36 14.23
CA ILE A 124 10.82 -4.83 14.44
C ILE A 124 11.99 -5.33 15.27
N GLU A 125 13.20 -4.82 15.04
CA GLU A 125 14.42 -5.27 15.73
C GLU A 125 14.44 -4.91 17.22
N HIS A 126 13.71 -3.88 17.64
CA HIS A 126 13.78 -3.34 19.00
C HIS A 126 12.52 -3.57 19.85
N HIS A 127 11.51 -4.30 19.34
CA HIS A 127 10.26 -4.51 20.08
C HIS A 127 9.93 -6.00 20.26
N LYS A 128 9.37 -6.37 21.43
CA LYS A 128 8.96 -7.75 21.75
C LYS A 128 7.99 -8.34 20.71
N ASP A 129 7.05 -7.52 20.24
CA ASP A 129 6.03 -7.92 19.26
C ASP A 129 6.47 -7.77 17.80
N GLY A 130 7.74 -7.43 17.57
CA GLY A 130 8.28 -7.26 16.22
C GLY A 130 8.14 -8.51 15.36
N SER A 131 8.17 -9.71 15.96
CA SER A 131 7.98 -10.99 15.26
C SER A 131 6.59 -11.13 14.64
N LYS A 132 5.52 -10.71 15.36
CA LYS A 132 4.13 -10.73 14.85
C LYS A 132 3.98 -9.80 13.64
N VAL A 133 4.49 -8.57 13.75
CA VAL A 133 4.48 -7.58 12.66
C VAL A 133 5.25 -8.09 11.43
N LYS A 134 6.43 -8.68 11.65
CA LYS A 134 7.24 -9.30 10.59
C LYS A 134 6.49 -10.43 9.89
N GLN A 135 5.81 -11.28 10.65
CA GLN A 135 5.01 -12.37 10.09
C GLN A 135 3.83 -11.84 9.25
N MET A 136 3.09 -10.82 9.75
CA MET A 136 2.01 -10.20 9.01
C MET A 136 2.50 -9.55 7.72
N LEU A 137 3.61 -8.83 7.76
CA LEU A 137 4.23 -8.23 6.59
C LEU A 137 4.66 -9.28 5.56
N SER A 138 5.31 -10.35 6.00
CA SER A 138 5.76 -11.44 5.12
C SER A 138 4.57 -12.15 4.47
N LYS A 139 3.53 -12.43 5.24
CA LYS A 139 2.29 -13.05 4.74
C LYS A 139 1.58 -12.15 3.72
N SER A 140 1.52 -10.84 3.98
CA SER A 140 0.95 -9.88 3.05
C SER A 140 1.78 -9.80 1.76
N LEU A 141 3.10 -9.72 1.83
CA LEU A 141 3.97 -9.70 0.65
C LEU A 141 3.84 -10.97 -0.20
N LEU A 142 3.71 -12.14 0.44
CA LEU A 142 3.51 -13.41 -0.26
C LEU A 142 2.21 -13.40 -1.07
N MET A 143 1.12 -12.83 -0.51
CA MET A 143 -0.15 -12.70 -1.23
C MET A 143 -0.01 -11.87 -2.50
N PHE A 144 0.84 -10.83 -2.49
CA PHE A 144 1.09 -9.95 -3.64
C PHE A 144 2.28 -10.38 -4.51
N GLU A 145 2.80 -11.60 -4.37
CA GLU A 145 3.99 -12.07 -5.09
C GLU A 145 3.86 -11.93 -6.62
N ARG A 146 2.69 -12.29 -7.18
CA ARG A 146 2.39 -12.25 -8.62
C ARG A 146 2.05 -10.86 -9.17
N VAL A 147 2.09 -9.83 -8.33
CA VAL A 147 1.78 -8.46 -8.71
C VAL A 147 3.09 -7.73 -8.99
N SER A 148 3.16 -6.93 -10.05
CA SER A 148 4.34 -6.11 -10.35
C SER A 148 4.37 -4.84 -9.47
N GLU A 149 5.52 -4.15 -9.47
CA GLU A 149 5.73 -2.92 -8.67
C GLU A 149 5.66 -1.66 -9.52
N ASP A 150 5.53 -1.85 -10.85
CA ASP A 150 5.58 -0.77 -11.81
C ASP A 150 4.23 -0.03 -11.86
N VAL A 151 4.10 0.98 -11.01
CA VAL A 151 2.93 1.84 -10.93
C VAL A 151 3.33 3.23 -10.41
N GLN A 152 2.72 4.27 -11.00
CA GLN A 152 2.78 5.62 -10.44
C GLN A 152 1.55 5.88 -9.56
N VAL A 153 1.73 6.61 -8.46
CA VAL A 153 0.62 6.96 -7.53
C VAL A 153 -0.50 7.70 -8.27
N ARG A 154 -0.16 8.46 -9.30
CA ARG A 154 -1.10 9.24 -10.12
C ARG A 154 -2.02 8.37 -10.98
N GLU A 155 -1.62 7.16 -11.32
CA GLU A 155 -2.40 6.25 -12.18
C GLU A 155 -3.61 5.67 -11.44
N VAL A 156 -3.56 5.63 -10.12
CA VAL A 156 -4.65 5.13 -9.28
C VAL A 156 -5.51 6.31 -8.81
N THR A 157 -6.27 6.91 -9.72
CA THR A 157 -7.03 8.13 -9.44
C THR A 157 -8.32 7.89 -8.68
N GLN A 158 -9.09 6.88 -9.03
CA GLN A 158 -10.37 6.56 -8.37
C GLN A 158 -10.53 5.05 -8.23
N ILE A 159 -10.82 4.61 -7.01
CA ILE A 159 -11.33 3.26 -6.78
C ILE A 159 -12.84 3.37 -6.77
N LYS A 160 -13.49 2.65 -7.69
CA LYS A 160 -14.94 2.48 -7.59
C LYS A 160 -15.20 1.68 -6.31
N ALA A 161 -15.76 2.34 -5.31
CA ALA A 161 -16.17 1.70 -4.08
C ALA A 161 -17.16 0.59 -4.42
N HIS A 162 -16.80 -0.64 -4.10
CA HIS A 162 -17.68 -1.79 -4.24
C HIS A 162 -17.80 -2.44 -2.86
N LYS A 163 -19.02 -2.72 -2.42
CA LYS A 163 -19.30 -3.26 -1.08
C LYS A 163 -18.48 -4.51 -0.72
N LEU A 164 -18.10 -5.32 -1.69
CA LEU A 164 -17.26 -6.52 -1.49
C LEU A 164 -15.76 -6.22 -1.29
N PHE A 165 -15.32 -4.97 -1.48
CA PHE A 165 -13.92 -4.58 -1.45
C PHE A 165 -13.72 -3.30 -0.65
N ASN A 166 -14.44 -3.15 0.48
CA ASN A 166 -14.30 -1.97 1.34
C ASN A 166 -12.87 -1.82 1.87
N GLU A 167 -12.23 -2.93 2.25
CA GLU A 167 -10.85 -2.94 2.73
C GLU A 167 -9.86 -2.43 1.67
N TYR A 168 -10.16 -2.63 0.38
CA TYR A 168 -9.32 -2.13 -0.71
C TYR A 168 -9.31 -0.62 -0.79
N SER A 169 -10.44 0.04 -0.59
CA SER A 169 -10.50 1.51 -0.65
C SER A 169 -9.62 2.14 0.42
N GLU A 170 -9.67 1.60 1.62
CA GLU A 170 -8.85 2.05 2.75
C GLU A 170 -7.39 1.67 2.57
N ALA A 171 -7.09 0.45 2.13
CA ALA A 171 -5.72 0.02 1.83
C ALA A 171 -5.05 0.91 0.78
N VAL A 172 -5.75 1.26 -0.29
CA VAL A 172 -5.22 2.16 -1.33
C VAL A 172 -5.08 3.60 -0.83
N ARG A 173 -6.03 4.09 0.00
CA ARG A 173 -5.92 5.41 0.63
C ARG A 173 -4.65 5.50 1.48
N LEU A 174 -4.43 4.53 2.35
CA LEU A 174 -3.24 4.46 3.20
C LEU A 174 -1.95 4.25 2.39
N ALA A 175 -1.99 3.40 1.35
CA ALA A 175 -0.86 3.21 0.46
C ALA A 175 -0.45 4.52 -0.25
N LYS A 176 -1.42 5.30 -0.74
CA LYS A 176 -1.17 6.62 -1.32
C LYS A 176 -0.54 7.58 -0.31
N LEU A 177 -1.06 7.58 0.92
CA LEU A 177 -0.55 8.43 1.98
C LEU A 177 0.92 8.09 2.30
N ILE A 178 1.23 6.80 2.45
CA ILE A 178 2.59 6.32 2.69
C ILE A 178 3.51 6.70 1.53
N LEU A 179 3.14 6.43 0.29
CA LEU A 179 3.98 6.68 -0.87
C LEU A 179 4.17 8.17 -1.16
N ARG A 180 3.11 9.00 -1.07
CA ARG A 180 3.22 10.45 -1.25
C ARG A 180 4.18 11.07 -0.26
N ARG A 181 4.13 10.65 1.00
CA ARG A 181 5.04 11.15 2.02
C ARG A 181 6.50 10.87 1.68
N TYR A 182 6.77 9.77 1.00
CA TYR A 182 8.12 9.35 0.64
C TYR A 182 8.59 9.85 -0.72
N ASP A 183 7.71 10.08 -1.68
CA ASP A 183 8.06 10.78 -2.93
C ASP A 183 8.56 12.20 -2.63
N PHE A 184 8.01 12.85 -1.60
CA PHE A 184 8.54 14.13 -1.11
C PHE A 184 9.93 13.99 -0.46
N SER A 185 10.21 12.87 0.23
CA SER A 185 11.51 12.64 0.87
C SER A 185 12.62 12.26 -0.10
N ILE A 186 12.32 11.64 -1.24
CA ILE A 186 13.31 11.18 -2.22
C ILE A 186 13.66 12.29 -3.23
N SER A 187 12.72 13.17 -3.53
CA SER A 187 12.88 14.18 -4.59
C SER A 187 13.54 15.47 -4.15
N LYS A 188 13.75 15.70 -2.85
CA LYS A 188 14.30 16.96 -2.34
C LYS A 188 15.42 16.75 -1.33
N THR A 189 16.58 17.27 -1.68
CA THR A 189 17.80 17.31 -0.89
C THR A 189 17.59 18.15 0.39
N SER A 190 17.63 17.51 1.53
CA SER A 190 18.11 17.98 2.85
C SER A 190 17.32 18.95 3.74
N THR A 191 16.28 19.68 3.35
CA THR A 191 15.63 20.65 4.28
C THR A 191 14.09 20.56 4.38
N GLU A 192 13.42 19.87 3.49
CA GLU A 192 11.94 19.72 3.50
C GLU A 192 11.47 18.35 4.05
N ASP A 193 12.38 17.56 4.56
CA ASP A 193 12.13 16.17 4.99
C ASP A 193 11.32 16.07 6.29
N ASP A 194 11.16 17.19 6.99
CA ASP A 194 10.49 17.30 8.29
C ASP A 194 9.03 17.79 8.21
N ASN A 195 8.51 17.93 6.99
CA ASN A 195 7.14 18.33 6.77
C ASN A 195 6.20 17.11 6.93
N ILE A 196 5.13 17.30 7.67
CA ILE A 196 4.09 16.31 7.92
C ILE A 196 2.71 16.86 7.58
N LEU A 197 1.78 15.98 7.19
CA LEU A 197 0.37 16.36 7.11
C LEU A 197 -0.19 16.57 8.53
N PRO A 198 -1.04 17.59 8.73
CA PRO A 198 -1.74 17.78 10.00
C PRO A 198 -2.52 16.53 10.38
N PHE A 199 -2.45 16.16 11.64
CA PHE A 199 -3.18 15.02 12.17
C PHE A 199 -3.67 15.32 13.58
N THR A 200 -4.76 14.70 13.94
CA THR A 200 -5.26 14.65 15.32
C THR A 200 -5.12 13.24 15.85
N LEU A 201 -4.73 13.11 17.11
CA LEU A 201 -4.58 11.83 17.80
C LEU A 201 -5.42 11.86 19.07
N ASP A 202 -6.38 10.94 19.18
CA ASP A 202 -7.14 10.75 20.41
C ASP A 202 -6.30 9.93 21.40
N MET A 203 -5.67 10.66 22.33
CA MET A 203 -4.81 10.04 23.34
C MET A 203 -5.60 9.24 24.37
N SER A 204 -6.87 9.59 24.64
CA SER A 204 -7.72 8.87 25.57
C SER A 204 -8.02 7.48 25.03
N LEU A 205 -8.48 7.41 23.80
CA LEU A 205 -8.80 6.16 23.12
C LEU A 205 -7.53 5.28 22.92
N LEU A 206 -6.41 5.91 22.57
CA LEU A 206 -5.14 5.20 22.46
C LEU A 206 -4.73 4.58 23.81
N TYR A 207 -4.91 5.30 24.92
CA TYR A 207 -4.56 4.80 26.24
C TYR A 207 -5.48 3.67 26.68
N GLU A 208 -6.78 3.76 26.43
CA GLU A 208 -7.74 2.67 26.70
C GLU A 208 -7.32 1.38 25.98
N HIS A 209 -7.02 1.47 24.70
CA HIS A 209 -6.57 0.32 23.93
C HIS A 209 -5.21 -0.23 24.40
N TYR A 210 -4.33 0.64 24.84
CA TYR A 210 -3.04 0.22 25.41
C TYR A 210 -3.24 -0.56 26.72
N VAL A 211 -4.06 -0.05 27.63
CA VAL A 211 -4.39 -0.72 28.91
C VAL A 211 -5.09 -2.04 28.64
N TYR A 212 -6.06 -2.06 27.73
CA TYR A 212 -6.72 -3.29 27.31
C TYR A 212 -5.72 -4.34 26.79
N GLY A 213 -4.78 -3.92 25.95
CA GLY A 213 -3.72 -4.81 25.44
C GLY A 213 -2.85 -5.40 26.55
N LEU A 214 -2.45 -4.58 27.50
CA LEU A 214 -1.66 -5.06 28.66
C LEU A 214 -2.44 -6.06 29.53
N LEU A 215 -3.72 -5.81 29.77
CA LEU A 215 -4.58 -6.70 30.55
C LEU A 215 -4.82 -8.03 29.83
N HIS A 216 -5.09 -7.96 28.52
CA HIS A 216 -5.25 -9.15 27.70
C HIS A 216 -3.99 -10.00 27.66
N ASP A 217 -2.80 -9.38 27.55
CA ASP A 217 -1.52 -10.12 27.57
C ASP A 217 -1.20 -10.72 28.96
N ALA A 218 -1.72 -10.10 30.04
CA ALA A 218 -1.48 -10.54 31.40
C ALA A 218 -2.44 -11.63 31.91
N TYR A 219 -3.70 -11.56 31.51
CA TYR A 219 -4.76 -12.41 32.08
C TYR A 219 -5.35 -13.40 31.07
N GLY A 220 -5.06 -13.24 29.77
CA GLY A 220 -5.66 -14.08 28.73
C GLY A 220 -7.16 -13.85 28.56
N ASP A 221 -7.78 -14.63 27.70
CA ASP A 221 -9.25 -14.71 27.55
C ASP A 221 -9.87 -15.49 28.71
#